data_c1d5174e54eaa6fabca65d7b552f5a05
#
_entry.id   c1d5174e54eaa6fabca65d7b552f5a05
#
_cell.length_a   1.000
_cell.length_b   1.000
_cell.length_c   1.000
_cell.angle_alpha   90.00
_cell.angle_beta   90.00
_cell.angle_gamma   90.00
#
_symmetry.space_group_name_H-M   'P 1'
#
loop_
_entity.id
_entity.type
_entity.pdbx_description
1 polymer ?
#
loop_
_entity_poly.entity_id
_entity_poly.type
_entity_poly.pdbx_seq_one_letter_code
_entity_poly.pdbx_strand_id
1 'polypeptide(L)'
;MRLKPQTYALTAVAHQRRHVFQRITVAELLISTLFRYRDARKFLLHSFVVMPDHIHVLLTPASDQTIERCAQLIKGGFSFAARKEFAGEIWQEGYHAHRVTDAEDLHNQLLYIVNNPMEQHYIDYPHIHTAENYAGRLDSLPAI
;
A
#
# COMPACT_ATOMS: atom_id res chain seq x y z
N MET A 1 -28.24 6.88 -1.37
CA MET A 1 -27.89 5.72 -2.21
C MET A 1 -26.45 5.30 -1.93
N ARG A 2 -26.26 4.04 -1.59
CA ARG A 2 -24.89 3.51 -1.40
C ARG A 2 -24.28 3.27 -2.77
N LEU A 3 -23.08 3.80 -2.97
CA LEU A 3 -22.29 3.46 -4.15
C LEU A 3 -21.70 2.06 -3.95
N LYS A 4 -21.60 1.31 -5.05
CA LYS A 4 -20.92 0.01 -5.03
C LYS A 4 -19.45 0.23 -4.62
N PRO A 5 -18.91 -0.57 -3.69
CA PRO A 5 -17.49 -0.46 -3.32
C PRO A 5 -16.59 -0.64 -4.53
N GLN A 6 -15.52 0.16 -4.59
CA GLN A 6 -14.52 0.08 -5.65
C GLN A 6 -13.17 -0.32 -5.04
N THR A 7 -12.50 -1.25 -5.68
CA THR A 7 -11.16 -1.71 -5.26
C THR A 7 -10.11 -1.08 -6.17
N TYR A 8 -9.00 -0.70 -5.57
CA TYR A 8 -7.89 -0.04 -6.27
C TYR A 8 -6.56 -0.70 -5.96
N ALA A 9 -5.69 -0.75 -6.97
CA ALA A 9 -4.28 -1.01 -6.80
C ALA A 9 -3.57 0.34 -6.73
N LEU A 10 -3.11 0.71 -5.55
CA LEU A 10 -2.50 2.00 -5.26
C LEU A 10 -0.99 1.85 -5.25
N THR A 11 -0.29 2.76 -5.92
CA THR A 11 1.18 2.84 -5.90
C THR A 11 1.60 4.22 -5.42
N ALA A 12 2.50 4.27 -4.45
CA ALA A 12 3.12 5.50 -3.99
C ALA A 12 4.64 5.32 -3.97
N VAL A 13 5.36 6.33 -4.47
CA VAL A 13 6.80 6.28 -4.69
C VAL A 13 7.51 7.28 -3.78
N ALA A 14 8.65 6.88 -3.23
CA ALA A 14 9.48 7.77 -2.42
C ALA A 14 10.07 8.89 -3.29
N HIS A 15 10.23 10.08 -2.70
CA HIS A 15 10.81 11.25 -3.36
C HIS A 15 12.18 10.90 -3.95
N GLN A 16 12.37 11.19 -5.25
CA GLN A 16 13.60 10.86 -5.98
C GLN A 16 13.98 9.38 -5.93
N ARG A 17 12.99 8.52 -5.72
CA ARG A 17 13.15 7.06 -5.58
C ARG A 17 14.22 6.67 -4.55
N ARG A 18 14.37 7.46 -3.50
CA ARG A 18 15.26 7.10 -2.39
C ARG A 18 14.78 5.83 -1.72
N HIS A 19 15.71 5.01 -1.23
CA HIS A 19 15.39 3.75 -0.55
C HIS A 19 14.94 4.00 0.90
N VAL A 20 13.86 4.75 1.05
CA VAL A 20 13.30 5.15 2.35
C VAL A 20 12.87 3.94 3.17
N PHE A 21 12.34 2.91 2.51
CA PHE A 21 11.79 1.73 3.18
C PHE A 21 12.80 0.59 3.31
N GLN A 22 14.08 0.83 3.01
CA GLN A 22 15.12 -0.19 3.08
C GLN A 22 15.36 -0.67 4.52
N ARG A 23 15.34 0.23 5.50
CA ARG A 23 15.49 -0.15 6.90
C ARG A 23 14.21 -0.82 7.41
N ILE A 24 14.37 -1.95 8.09
CA ILE A 24 13.24 -2.73 8.62
C ILE A 24 12.33 -1.87 9.50
N THR A 25 12.91 -1.07 10.41
CA THR A 25 12.14 -0.24 11.32
C THR A 25 11.27 0.79 10.59
N VAL A 26 11.76 1.33 9.49
CA VAL A 26 11.02 2.30 8.67
C VAL A 26 9.91 1.61 7.88
N ALA A 27 10.20 0.45 7.28
CA ALA A 27 9.18 -0.35 6.60
C ALA A 27 8.05 -0.75 7.56
N GLU A 28 8.39 -1.12 8.79
CA GLU A 28 7.41 -1.46 9.81
C GLU A 28 6.51 -0.28 10.19
N LEU A 29 7.04 0.95 10.19
CA LEU A 29 6.24 2.15 10.41
C LEU A 29 5.18 2.32 9.30
N LEU A 30 5.56 2.05 8.06
CA LEU A 30 4.62 2.11 6.94
C LEU A 30 3.54 1.04 7.07
N ILE A 31 3.93 -0.19 7.37
CA ILE A 31 2.99 -1.30 7.55
C ILE A 31 2.05 -1.01 8.72
N SER A 32 2.56 -0.50 9.84
CA SER A 32 1.75 -0.08 10.98
C SER A 32 0.74 1.01 10.58
N THR A 33 1.15 1.92 9.70
CA THR A 33 0.26 2.96 9.18
C THR A 33 -0.89 2.36 8.36
N LEU A 34 -0.60 1.39 7.50
CA LEU A 34 -1.62 0.69 6.72
C LEU A 34 -2.66 0.04 7.65
N PHE A 35 -2.20 -0.73 8.62
CA PHE A 35 -3.10 -1.42 9.55
C PHE A 35 -3.85 -0.47 10.47
N ARG A 36 -3.22 0.64 10.87
CA ARG A 36 -3.87 1.66 11.69
C ARG A 36 -5.14 2.20 11.00
N TYR A 37 -5.04 2.53 9.73
CA TYR A 37 -6.19 3.05 8.99
C TYR A 37 -7.17 1.97 8.60
N ARG A 38 -6.68 0.76 8.33
CA ARG A 38 -7.54 -0.41 8.14
C ARG A 38 -8.38 -0.66 9.40
N ASP A 39 -7.75 -0.66 10.58
CA ASP A 39 -8.43 -0.90 11.86
C ASP A 39 -9.38 0.25 12.21
N ALA A 40 -9.08 1.48 11.77
CA ALA A 40 -9.98 2.63 11.89
C ALA A 40 -11.11 2.61 10.84
N ARG A 41 -11.21 1.54 10.03
CA ARG A 41 -12.26 1.35 9.02
C ARG A 41 -12.26 2.41 7.92
N LYS A 42 -11.08 2.91 7.54
CA LYS A 42 -10.95 3.84 6.42
C LYS A 42 -10.93 3.10 5.08
N PHE A 43 -10.49 1.85 5.09
CA PHE A 43 -10.47 0.98 3.92
C PHE A 43 -10.34 -0.48 4.36
N LEU A 44 -10.71 -1.39 3.46
CA LEU A 44 -10.33 -2.81 3.56
C LEU A 44 -8.94 -2.96 2.94
N LEU A 45 -8.08 -3.74 3.57
CA LEU A 45 -6.71 -3.98 3.12
C LEU A 45 -6.59 -5.43 2.68
N HIS A 46 -6.43 -5.65 1.38
CA HIS A 46 -6.42 -7.01 0.79
C HIS A 46 -5.03 -7.57 0.59
N SER A 47 -4.09 -6.73 0.15
CA SER A 47 -2.71 -7.14 -0.10
C SER A 47 -1.81 -5.91 -0.19
N PHE A 48 -0.52 -6.11 -0.03
CA PHE A 48 0.47 -5.05 -0.21
C PHE A 48 1.86 -5.65 -0.39
N VAL A 49 2.77 -4.84 -0.91
CA VAL A 49 4.21 -5.11 -0.89
C VAL A 49 4.94 -3.79 -0.64
N VAL A 50 5.91 -3.81 0.27
CA VAL A 50 6.77 -2.67 0.55
C VAL A 50 8.12 -2.94 -0.11
N MET A 51 8.42 -2.17 -1.14
CA MET A 51 9.71 -2.19 -1.84
C MET A 51 10.62 -1.10 -1.27
N PRO A 52 11.93 -1.12 -1.57
CA PRO A 52 12.83 -0.12 -1.00
C PRO A 52 12.43 1.32 -1.26
N ASP A 53 11.85 1.62 -2.43
CA ASP A 53 11.56 2.99 -2.88
C ASP A 53 10.07 3.24 -3.18
N HIS A 54 9.20 2.26 -2.94
CA HIS A 54 7.76 2.42 -3.21
C HIS A 54 6.93 1.36 -2.52
N ILE A 55 5.62 1.55 -2.54
CA ILE A 55 4.66 0.57 -2.05
C ILE A 55 3.59 0.31 -3.11
N HIS A 56 3.08 -0.91 -3.10
CA HIS A 56 1.83 -1.26 -3.81
C HIS A 56 0.84 -1.76 -2.78
N VAL A 57 -0.39 -1.27 -2.85
CA VAL A 57 -1.44 -1.63 -1.90
C VAL A 57 -2.72 -1.94 -2.66
N LEU A 58 -3.32 -3.09 -2.39
CA LEU A 58 -4.64 -3.44 -2.91
C LEU A 58 -5.65 -3.18 -1.81
N LEU A 59 -6.53 -2.21 -2.02
CA LEU A 59 -7.45 -1.76 -0.99
C LEU A 59 -8.83 -1.39 -1.57
N THR A 60 -9.85 -1.42 -0.70
CA THR A 60 -11.19 -0.96 -1.01
C THR A 60 -11.55 0.16 -0.02
N PRO A 61 -11.67 1.42 -0.48
CA PRO A 61 -12.07 2.51 0.41
C PRO A 61 -13.41 2.23 1.08
N ALA A 62 -13.56 2.68 2.31
CA ALA A 62 -14.84 2.65 3.01
C ALA A 62 -15.87 3.50 2.26
N SER A 63 -17.17 3.26 2.50
CA SER A 63 -18.25 3.94 1.77
C SER A 63 -18.23 5.47 1.92
N ASP A 64 -17.60 6.00 2.96
CA ASP A 64 -17.47 7.43 3.23
C ASP A 64 -16.09 7.98 2.85
N GLN A 65 -15.26 7.18 2.17
CA GLN A 65 -13.90 7.55 1.80
C GLN A 65 -13.71 7.47 0.27
N THR A 66 -12.80 8.31 -0.23
CA THR A 66 -12.34 8.24 -1.62
C THR A 66 -10.96 7.60 -1.67
N ILE A 67 -10.56 7.10 -2.85
CA ILE A 67 -9.19 6.61 -3.03
C ILE A 67 -8.17 7.73 -2.79
N GLU A 68 -8.48 8.95 -3.19
CA GLU A 68 -7.63 10.10 -2.93
C GLU A 68 -7.41 10.31 -1.44
N ARG A 69 -8.47 10.23 -0.64
CA ARG A 69 -8.36 10.38 0.83
C ARG A 69 -7.55 9.24 1.43
N CYS A 70 -7.74 8.01 0.96
CA CYS A 70 -6.96 6.87 1.42
C CYS A 70 -5.46 7.09 1.16
N ALA A 71 -5.11 7.54 -0.05
CA ALA A 71 -3.73 7.86 -0.39
C ALA A 71 -3.14 8.94 0.53
N GLN A 72 -3.91 10.00 0.80
CA GLN A 72 -3.51 11.07 1.71
C GLN A 72 -3.27 10.55 3.13
N LEU A 73 -4.15 9.69 3.63
CA LEU A 73 -4.03 9.10 4.96
C LEU A 73 -2.77 8.25 5.06
N ILE A 74 -2.52 7.39 4.08
CA ILE A 74 -1.34 6.51 4.09
C ILE A 74 -0.07 7.34 4.01
N LYS A 75 0.03 8.24 3.05
CA LYS A 75 1.23 9.06 2.85
C LYS A 75 1.47 10.00 4.04
N GLY A 76 0.43 10.71 4.46
CA GLY A 76 0.53 11.67 5.57
C GLY A 76 0.76 10.97 6.91
N GLY A 77 0.08 9.87 7.16
CA GLY A 77 0.24 9.09 8.38
C GLY A 77 1.66 8.53 8.51
N PHE A 78 2.22 8.01 7.42
CA PHE A 78 3.61 7.54 7.42
C PHE A 78 4.58 8.71 7.62
N SER A 79 4.40 9.83 6.91
CA SER A 79 5.27 11.00 7.05
C SER A 79 5.30 11.50 8.48
N PHE A 80 4.16 11.52 9.15
CA PHE A 80 4.09 11.89 10.55
C PHE A 80 4.82 10.88 11.45
N ALA A 81 4.56 9.58 11.25
CA ALA A 81 5.19 8.53 12.04
C ALA A 81 6.72 8.53 11.89
N ALA A 82 7.22 8.82 10.69
CA ALA A 82 8.63 8.78 10.36
C ALA A 82 9.33 10.16 10.44
N ARG A 83 8.67 11.17 10.97
CA ARG A 83 9.16 12.57 10.94
C ARG A 83 10.52 12.78 11.59
N LYS A 84 10.88 11.93 12.53
CA LYS A 84 12.19 12.01 13.22
C LYS A 84 13.31 11.32 12.42
N GLU A 85 12.94 10.51 11.44
CA GLU A 85 13.90 9.73 10.65
C GLU A 85 14.33 10.46 9.38
N PHE A 86 13.49 11.36 8.87
CA PHE A 86 13.71 12.03 7.60
C PHE A 86 13.43 13.52 7.69
N ALA A 87 14.37 14.32 7.16
CA ALA A 87 14.17 15.74 6.91
C ALA A 87 13.70 15.92 5.46
N GLY A 88 12.81 16.89 5.24
CA GLY A 88 12.32 17.21 3.90
C GLY A 88 11.25 16.23 3.39
N GLU A 89 11.08 16.19 2.09
CA GLU A 89 10.05 15.39 1.46
C GLU A 89 10.37 13.90 1.48
N ILE A 90 9.38 13.10 1.87
CA ILE A 90 9.47 11.63 1.90
C ILE A 90 8.91 11.05 0.61
N TRP A 91 7.78 11.59 0.14
CA TRP A 91 7.03 11.06 -0.98
C TRP A 91 7.20 11.91 -2.24
N GLN A 92 7.24 11.24 -3.39
CA GLN A 92 7.01 11.90 -4.67
C GLN A 92 5.59 12.45 -4.68
N GLU A 93 5.38 13.62 -5.29
CA GLU A 93 4.06 14.21 -5.41
C GLU A 93 3.12 13.28 -6.19
N GLY A 94 1.89 13.19 -5.74
CA GLY A 94 0.86 12.38 -6.37
C GLY A 94 0.94 10.90 -6.01
N TYR A 95 0.20 10.11 -6.75
CA TYR A 95 0.14 8.65 -6.60
C TYR A 95 -0.47 8.08 -7.87
N HIS A 96 -0.33 6.77 -8.05
CA HIS A 96 -1.03 6.04 -9.11
C HIS A 96 -2.07 5.12 -8.48
N ALA A 97 -3.30 5.14 -9.00
CA ALA A 97 -4.36 4.26 -8.54
C ALA A 97 -5.07 3.64 -9.74
N HIS A 98 -4.97 2.32 -9.86
CA HIS A 98 -5.67 1.55 -10.88
C HIS A 98 -6.97 1.01 -10.28
N ARG A 99 -8.12 1.40 -10.85
CA ARG A 99 -9.41 0.86 -10.42
C ARG A 99 -9.58 -0.55 -10.98
N VAL A 100 -9.78 -1.52 -10.10
CA VAL A 100 -10.00 -2.91 -10.47
C VAL A 100 -11.40 -3.06 -11.05
N THR A 101 -11.50 -3.57 -12.29
CA THR A 101 -12.76 -3.60 -13.05
C THR A 101 -13.51 -4.92 -13.01
N ASP A 102 -12.77 -6.05 -12.91
CA ASP A 102 -13.37 -7.39 -12.92
C ASP A 102 -12.47 -8.40 -12.19
N ALA A 103 -12.90 -9.65 -12.13
CA ALA A 103 -12.17 -10.70 -11.44
C ALA A 103 -10.80 -11.00 -12.07
N GLU A 104 -10.70 -10.93 -13.38
CA GLU A 104 -9.43 -11.15 -14.08
C GLU A 104 -8.44 -10.04 -13.75
N ASP A 105 -8.90 -8.78 -13.77
CA ASP A 105 -8.10 -7.62 -13.39
C ASP A 105 -7.63 -7.74 -11.93
N LEU A 106 -8.53 -8.12 -11.02
CA LEU A 106 -8.18 -8.35 -9.62
C LEU A 106 -7.05 -9.36 -9.48
N HIS A 107 -7.18 -10.50 -10.19
CA HIS A 107 -6.16 -11.54 -10.16
C HIS A 107 -4.81 -11.03 -10.68
N ASN A 108 -4.84 -10.29 -11.77
CA ASN A 108 -3.62 -9.72 -12.37
C ASN A 108 -2.95 -8.70 -11.44
N GLN A 109 -3.73 -7.84 -10.78
CA GLN A 109 -3.17 -6.88 -9.82
C GLN A 109 -2.58 -7.58 -8.61
N LEU A 110 -3.25 -8.63 -8.11
CA LEU A 110 -2.76 -9.41 -6.99
C LEU A 110 -1.44 -10.10 -7.34
N LEU A 111 -1.34 -10.73 -8.52
CA LEU A 111 -0.10 -11.36 -8.98
C LEU A 111 1.02 -10.33 -9.14
N TYR A 112 0.71 -9.16 -9.66
CA TYR A 112 1.69 -8.08 -9.81
C TYR A 112 2.29 -7.69 -8.45
N ILE A 113 1.46 -7.57 -7.43
CA ILE A 113 1.91 -7.24 -6.07
C ILE A 113 2.77 -8.37 -5.49
N VAL A 114 2.29 -9.61 -5.58
CA VAL A 114 3.00 -10.77 -5.02
C VAL A 114 4.34 -11.01 -5.71
N ASN A 115 4.41 -10.84 -7.03
CA ASN A 115 5.61 -11.10 -7.82
C ASN A 115 6.51 -9.87 -7.96
N ASN A 116 6.14 -8.72 -7.41
CA ASN A 116 6.88 -7.47 -7.58
C ASN A 116 8.36 -7.58 -7.18
N PRO A 117 8.70 -8.20 -6.04
CA PRO A 117 10.11 -8.35 -5.66
C PRO A 117 10.93 -9.10 -6.71
N MET A 118 10.37 -10.17 -7.28
CA MET A 118 11.04 -10.96 -8.32
C MET A 118 11.26 -10.14 -9.59
N GLU A 119 10.23 -9.43 -10.06
CA GLU A 119 10.29 -8.62 -11.28
C GLU A 119 11.27 -7.47 -11.16
N GLN A 120 11.47 -6.94 -9.96
CA GLN A 120 12.40 -5.86 -9.67
C GLN A 120 13.79 -6.38 -9.26
N HIS A 121 14.03 -7.69 -9.34
CA HIS A 121 15.30 -8.34 -8.97
C HIS A 121 15.66 -8.20 -7.49
N TYR A 122 14.66 -8.18 -6.61
CA TYR A 122 14.85 -8.09 -5.16
C TYR A 122 14.55 -9.41 -4.43
N ILE A 123 14.66 -10.56 -5.11
CA ILE A 123 14.28 -11.88 -4.56
C ILE A 123 14.96 -12.15 -3.21
N ASP A 124 16.25 -11.83 -3.13
CA ASP A 124 17.05 -12.08 -1.94
C ASP A 124 17.19 -10.85 -1.04
N TYR A 125 16.37 -9.84 -1.28
CA TYR A 125 16.45 -8.59 -0.53
C TYR A 125 15.78 -8.76 0.83
N PRO A 126 16.55 -8.65 1.95
CA PRO A 126 16.03 -8.99 3.28
C PRO A 126 15.01 -8.01 3.85
N HIS A 127 14.84 -6.87 3.21
CA HIS A 127 13.96 -5.80 3.68
C HIS A 127 12.66 -5.67 2.86
N ILE A 128 12.33 -6.70 2.07
CA ILE A 128 11.06 -6.73 1.35
C ILE A 128 9.98 -7.25 2.30
N HIS A 129 8.90 -6.51 2.42
CA HIS A 129 7.77 -6.86 3.28
C HIS A 129 6.53 -7.06 2.40
N THR A 130 5.94 -8.25 2.51
CA THR A 130 4.74 -8.61 1.75
C THR A 130 3.57 -8.91 2.68
N ALA A 131 2.37 -8.84 2.12
CA ALA A 131 1.15 -9.17 2.83
C ALA A 131 1.13 -10.60 3.38
N GLU A 132 1.89 -11.51 2.77
CA GLU A 132 1.97 -12.90 3.17
C GLU A 132 2.34 -13.06 4.65
N ASN A 133 3.22 -12.20 5.16
CA ASN A 133 3.63 -12.20 6.56
C ASN A 133 2.53 -11.73 7.52
N TYR A 134 1.42 -11.21 6.98
CA TYR A 134 0.34 -10.60 7.76
C TYR A 134 -1.02 -11.18 7.38
N ALA A 135 -1.05 -12.38 6.79
CA ALA A 135 -2.26 -12.98 6.21
C ALA A 135 -3.45 -13.02 7.18
N GLY A 136 -3.21 -13.27 8.48
CA GLY A 136 -4.27 -13.31 9.48
C GLY A 136 -4.93 -11.97 9.79
N ARG A 137 -4.38 -10.86 9.30
CA ARG A 137 -4.88 -9.50 9.53
C ARG A 137 -5.45 -8.84 8.28
N LEU A 138 -5.37 -9.52 7.14
CA LEU A 138 -5.85 -8.97 5.87
C LEU A 138 -7.34 -9.24 5.68
N ASP A 139 -7.99 -8.36 4.93
CA ASP A 139 -9.38 -8.50 4.57
C ASP A 139 -9.52 -9.43 3.36
N SER A 140 -10.61 -10.17 3.29
CA SER A 140 -10.92 -11.05 2.16
C SER A 140 -10.95 -10.27 0.87
N LEU A 141 -10.56 -10.91 -0.24
CA LEU A 141 -10.63 -10.29 -1.56
C LEU A 141 -12.10 -9.93 -1.88
N PRO A 142 -12.30 -8.81 -2.59
CA PRO A 142 -13.65 -8.38 -2.93
C PRO A 142 -14.29 -9.35 -3.93
N ALA A 143 -15.60 -9.50 -3.84
CA ALA A 143 -16.40 -10.21 -4.84
C ALA A 143 -16.64 -9.24 -6.01
N ILE A 144 -16.06 -9.55 -7.15
CA ILE A 144 -16.19 -8.71 -8.36
C ILE A 144 -16.75 -9.56 -9.50
#